data_f625d1cabb654d8add2d80171046f2a3
#
_entry.id   f625d1cabb654d8add2d80171046f2a3
#
_cell.length_a   1.000
_cell.length_b   1.000
_cell.length_c   1.000
_cell.angle_alpha   90.00
_cell.angle_beta   90.00
_cell.angle_gamma   90.00
#
_symmetry.space_group_name_H-M   'P 1'
#
loop_
_entity.id
_entity.type
_entity.pdbx_description
1 polymer ?
#
loop_
_entity_poly.entity_id
_entity_poly.type
_entity_poly.pdbx_seq_one_letter_code
_entity_poly.pdbx_strand_id
1 'polypeptide(L)'
;IVAEKLCEDLGIADKVIFFGNSNDINQILKYSDLFLLPSETESFGLAALEAMAFSVPVISSNSGGIPEVNEEGVSGYLSDVGDVESMSRNAISILNSEETLLQFKKAAFEVAKKFDIKNILPLYEELYERFVNVSATS
;
A
#
# COMPACT_ATOMS: atom_id res chain seq x y z
N ILE A 1 1.44 10.58 -20.45
CA ILE A 1 0.22 10.64 -19.69
C ILE A 1 0.39 11.61 -18.53
N VAL A 2 -0.66 11.94 -17.81
CA VAL A 2 -0.64 13.04 -16.82
C VAL A 2 0.43 12.86 -15.74
N ALA A 3 0.57 11.68 -15.17
CA ALA A 3 1.55 11.43 -14.11
C ALA A 3 2.98 11.55 -14.63
N GLU A 4 3.24 11.04 -15.80
CA GLU A 4 4.58 11.10 -16.42
C GLU A 4 4.98 12.54 -16.70
N LYS A 5 4.04 13.34 -17.24
CA LYS A 5 4.29 14.74 -17.51
C LYS A 5 4.54 15.52 -16.22
N LEU A 6 3.77 15.23 -15.16
CA LEU A 6 3.95 15.87 -13.87
C LEU A 6 5.35 15.59 -13.31
N CYS A 7 5.85 14.36 -13.46
CA CYS A 7 7.19 14.01 -13.03
C CYS A 7 8.25 14.82 -13.78
N GLU A 8 8.06 15.02 -15.09
CA GLU A 8 8.94 15.86 -15.88
C GLU A 8 8.90 17.32 -15.41
N ASP A 9 7.70 17.86 -15.21
CA ASP A 9 7.51 19.23 -14.74
C ASP A 9 8.14 19.48 -13.37
N LEU A 10 8.11 18.47 -12.50
CA LEU A 10 8.70 18.55 -11.16
C LEU A 10 10.20 18.22 -11.15
N GLY A 11 10.77 17.78 -12.26
CA GLY A 11 12.18 17.44 -12.34
C GLY A 11 12.56 16.15 -11.65
N ILE A 12 11.61 15.23 -11.48
CA ILE A 12 11.85 13.94 -10.80
C ILE A 12 11.67 12.73 -11.72
N ALA A 13 11.57 12.97 -13.04
CA ALA A 13 11.33 11.87 -13.99
C ALA A 13 12.39 10.77 -13.93
N ASP A 14 13.63 11.13 -13.61
CA ASP A 14 14.73 10.18 -13.47
C ASP A 14 14.67 9.36 -12.18
N LYS A 15 13.78 9.72 -11.26
CA LYS A 15 13.63 9.03 -9.97
C LYS A 15 12.37 8.19 -9.90
N VAL A 16 11.55 8.20 -10.93
CA VAL A 16 10.27 7.49 -10.96
C VAL A 16 10.29 6.47 -12.09
N ILE A 17 9.86 5.25 -11.77
CA ILE A 17 9.76 4.16 -12.73
C ILE A 17 8.29 3.75 -12.83
N PHE A 18 7.75 3.72 -14.05
CA PHE A 18 6.38 3.28 -14.31
C PHE A 18 6.42 1.84 -14.81
N PHE A 19 5.91 0.92 -13.99
CA PHE A 19 5.91 -0.50 -14.32
C PHE A 19 4.70 -0.92 -15.17
N GLY A 20 3.66 -0.09 -15.23
CA GLY A 20 2.42 -0.44 -15.90
C GLY A 20 1.72 -1.61 -15.18
N ASN A 21 1.12 -2.50 -15.94
CA ASN A 21 0.46 -3.68 -15.39
C ASN A 21 1.49 -4.77 -15.12
N SER A 22 2.05 -4.77 -13.91
CA SER A 22 3.04 -5.77 -13.52
C SER A 22 2.37 -6.93 -12.79
N ASN A 23 2.71 -8.16 -13.16
CA ASN A 23 2.28 -9.36 -12.45
C ASN A 23 3.21 -9.69 -11.28
N ASP A 24 4.33 -8.99 -11.15
CA ASP A 24 5.35 -9.24 -10.14
C ASP A 24 5.36 -8.21 -9.03
N ILE A 25 4.16 -7.84 -8.55
CA ILE A 25 4.06 -6.85 -7.47
C ILE A 25 4.79 -7.31 -6.20
N ASN A 26 4.84 -8.62 -5.95
CA ASN A 26 5.53 -9.16 -4.79
C ASN A 26 7.03 -8.90 -4.85
N GLN A 27 7.63 -8.95 -6.04
CA GLN A 27 9.04 -8.64 -6.22
C GLN A 27 9.31 -7.16 -5.95
N ILE A 28 8.39 -6.30 -6.36
CA ILE A 28 8.51 -4.87 -6.12
C ILE A 28 8.38 -4.58 -4.61
N LEU A 29 7.41 -5.18 -3.94
CA LEU A 29 7.20 -5.01 -2.50
C LEU A 29 8.39 -5.48 -1.68
N LYS A 30 9.01 -6.57 -2.10
CA LYS A 30 10.16 -7.14 -1.41
C LYS A 30 11.32 -6.14 -1.25
N TYR A 31 11.47 -5.23 -2.21
CA TYR A 31 12.53 -4.24 -2.21
C TYR A 31 12.05 -2.83 -1.87
N SER A 32 10.78 -2.69 -1.49
CA SER A 32 10.21 -1.38 -1.19
C SER A 32 10.37 -1.03 0.28
N ASP A 33 10.56 0.27 0.54
CA ASP A 33 10.65 0.81 1.90
C ASP A 33 9.34 1.38 2.38
N LEU A 34 8.47 1.78 1.47
CA LEU A 34 7.21 2.43 1.80
C LEU A 34 6.21 2.19 0.67
N PHE A 35 4.95 2.03 1.03
CA PHE A 35 3.85 1.85 0.07
C PHE A 35 2.87 3.00 0.22
N LEU A 36 2.60 3.69 -0.88
CA LEU A 36 1.64 4.79 -0.92
C LEU A 36 0.33 4.30 -1.54
N LEU A 37 -0.75 4.43 -0.79
CA LEU A 37 -2.07 3.96 -1.21
C LEU A 37 -3.11 5.07 -1.05
N PRO A 38 -3.13 6.07 -1.97
CA PRO A 38 -4.05 7.21 -1.87
C PRO A 38 -5.43 6.90 -2.47
N SER A 39 -5.98 5.75 -2.19
CA SER A 39 -7.23 5.27 -2.80
C SER A 39 -8.43 6.11 -2.38
N GLU A 40 -9.32 6.40 -3.32
CA GLU A 40 -10.60 7.04 -3.03
C GLU A 40 -11.62 6.01 -2.53
N THR A 41 -11.52 4.78 -3.02
CA THR A 41 -12.36 3.67 -2.60
C THR A 41 -11.51 2.42 -2.41
N GLU A 42 -11.69 1.74 -1.30
CA GLU A 42 -10.98 0.51 -0.99
C GLU A 42 -11.88 -0.40 -0.16
N SER A 43 -12.20 -1.59 -0.67
CA SER A 43 -13.15 -2.47 0.00
C SER A 43 -12.59 -3.17 1.24
N PHE A 44 -11.38 -3.73 1.14
CA PHE A 44 -10.86 -4.63 2.18
C PHE A 44 -9.47 -4.27 2.69
N GLY A 45 -8.79 -3.32 2.07
CA GLY A 45 -7.42 -2.99 2.45
C GLY A 45 -6.40 -4.09 2.15
N LEU A 46 -6.70 -4.98 1.20
CA LEU A 46 -5.83 -6.11 0.88
C LEU A 46 -4.45 -5.68 0.38
N ALA A 47 -4.41 -4.61 -0.42
CA ALA A 47 -3.13 -4.10 -0.92
C ALA A 47 -2.23 -3.63 0.22
N ALA A 48 -2.83 -2.98 1.24
CA ALA A 48 -2.08 -2.56 2.42
C ALA A 48 -1.57 -3.76 3.20
N LEU A 49 -2.42 -4.77 3.43
CA LEU A 49 -2.00 -6.00 4.12
C LEU A 49 -0.89 -6.72 3.39
N GLU A 50 -0.98 -6.77 2.07
CA GLU A 50 0.03 -7.41 1.24
C GLU A 50 1.39 -6.72 1.40
N ALA A 51 1.39 -5.38 1.35
CA ALA A 51 2.61 -4.61 1.58
C ALA A 51 3.18 -4.86 2.98
N MET A 52 2.32 -4.81 4.00
CA MET A 52 2.75 -5.02 5.38
C MET A 52 3.30 -6.42 5.64
N ALA A 53 2.79 -7.42 4.92
CA ALA A 53 3.32 -8.78 5.01
C ALA A 53 4.77 -8.88 4.50
N PHE A 54 5.18 -7.94 3.65
CA PHE A 54 6.58 -7.82 3.21
C PHE A 54 7.36 -6.81 4.07
N SER A 55 6.86 -6.46 5.24
CA SER A 55 7.48 -5.49 6.14
C SER A 55 7.57 -4.09 5.52
N VAL A 56 6.55 -3.71 4.73
CA VAL A 56 6.51 -2.39 4.09
C VAL A 56 5.44 -1.56 4.77
N PRO A 57 5.81 -0.46 5.44
CA PRO A 57 4.83 0.46 6.04
C PRO A 57 3.98 1.13 4.97
N VAL A 58 2.77 1.51 5.34
CA VAL A 58 1.77 2.03 4.40
C VAL A 58 1.37 3.45 4.76
N ILE A 59 1.47 4.34 3.78
CA ILE A 59 0.90 5.69 3.84
C ILE A 59 -0.36 5.64 2.99
N SER A 60 -1.51 5.73 3.60
CA SER A 60 -2.77 5.51 2.90
C SER A 60 -3.81 6.56 3.21
N SER A 61 -4.85 6.61 2.37
CA SER A 61 -6.08 7.28 2.72
C SER A 61 -6.84 6.45 3.76
N ASN A 62 -7.86 7.05 4.36
CA ASN A 62 -8.70 6.39 5.37
C ASN A 62 -9.99 5.82 4.78
N SER A 63 -10.01 5.55 3.48
CA SER A 63 -11.22 5.07 2.80
C SER A 63 -11.46 3.57 3.03
N GLY A 64 -12.74 3.20 3.02
CA GLY A 64 -13.19 1.80 3.07
C GLY A 64 -12.63 1.01 4.23
N GLY A 65 -12.09 -0.16 3.93
CA GLY A 65 -11.52 -1.08 4.93
C GLY A 65 -10.09 -0.80 5.34
N ILE A 66 -9.45 0.22 4.76
CA ILE A 66 -8.04 0.51 5.07
C ILE A 66 -7.81 0.79 6.56
N PRO A 67 -8.65 1.59 7.26
CA PRO A 67 -8.41 1.85 8.69
C PRO A 67 -8.44 0.61 9.57
N GLU A 68 -9.04 -0.46 9.12
CA GLU A 68 -9.07 -1.72 9.88
C GLU A 68 -7.73 -2.43 9.86
N VAL A 69 -6.92 -2.19 8.85
CA VAL A 69 -5.65 -2.89 8.66
C VAL A 69 -4.43 -2.00 8.85
N ASN A 70 -4.51 -0.72 8.48
CA ASN A 70 -3.38 0.20 8.62
C ASN A 70 -3.54 0.99 9.93
N GLU A 71 -2.69 0.70 10.92
CA GLU A 71 -2.74 1.34 12.23
C GLU A 71 -1.92 2.63 12.23
N GLU A 72 -2.59 3.73 12.55
CA GLU A 72 -1.99 5.07 12.64
C GLU A 72 -0.81 5.09 13.59
N GLY A 73 0.35 5.50 13.08
CA GLY A 73 1.56 5.63 13.90
C GLY A 73 2.24 4.30 14.24
N VAL A 74 1.75 3.18 13.71
CA VAL A 74 2.29 1.84 13.98
C VAL A 74 2.73 1.19 12.68
N SER A 75 1.79 0.84 11.81
CA SER A 75 2.11 0.24 10.51
C SER A 75 2.29 1.28 9.41
N GLY A 76 1.97 2.51 9.68
CA GLY A 76 2.03 3.61 8.75
C GLY A 76 1.21 4.78 9.24
N TYR A 77 0.60 5.49 8.33
CA TYR A 77 -0.25 6.64 8.66
C TYR A 77 -1.46 6.69 7.73
N LEU A 78 -2.54 7.25 8.27
CA LEU A 78 -3.78 7.49 7.55
C LEU A 78 -3.97 8.98 7.31
N SER A 79 -4.57 9.34 6.21
CA SER A 79 -4.94 10.73 5.91
C SER A 79 -6.29 10.74 5.23
N ASP A 80 -6.97 11.89 5.23
CA ASP A 80 -8.20 12.03 4.47
C ASP A 80 -7.93 11.88 2.99
N VAL A 81 -8.91 11.38 2.25
CA VAL A 81 -8.80 11.23 0.81
C VAL A 81 -8.44 12.58 0.18
N GLY A 82 -7.39 12.59 -0.63
CA GLY A 82 -6.94 13.79 -1.31
C GLY A 82 -6.00 14.69 -0.51
N ASP A 83 -5.73 14.37 0.76
CA ASP A 83 -4.81 15.18 1.58
C ASP A 83 -3.36 14.78 1.30
N VAL A 84 -2.88 15.20 0.14
CA VAL A 84 -1.54 14.90 -0.35
C VAL A 84 -0.46 15.48 0.57
N GLU A 85 -0.70 16.65 1.12
CA GLU A 85 0.26 17.31 2.00
C GLU A 85 0.51 16.50 3.26
N SER A 86 -0.55 16.02 3.91
CA SER A 86 -0.43 15.16 5.09
C SER A 86 0.27 13.85 4.76
N MET A 87 -0.10 13.21 3.66
CA MET A 87 0.54 11.97 3.21
C MET A 87 2.03 12.16 2.96
N SER A 88 2.38 13.27 2.33
CA SER A 88 3.77 13.62 2.03
C SER A 88 4.59 13.81 3.31
N ARG A 89 4.08 14.56 4.27
CA ARG A 89 4.75 14.76 5.56
C ARG A 89 4.94 13.45 6.32
N ASN A 90 3.92 12.61 6.33
CA ASN A 90 3.99 11.31 7.00
C ASN A 90 5.01 10.39 6.35
N ALA A 91 5.06 10.38 5.02
CA ALA A 91 6.04 9.58 4.29
C ALA A 91 7.47 10.04 4.63
N ILE A 92 7.70 11.33 4.62
CA ILE A 92 9.01 11.90 4.93
C ILE A 92 9.41 11.58 6.37
N SER A 93 8.45 11.64 7.31
CA SER A 93 8.75 11.36 8.72
C SER A 93 9.23 9.93 8.94
N ILE A 94 8.73 8.97 8.15
CA ILE A 94 9.19 7.58 8.22
C ILE A 94 10.55 7.42 7.55
N LEU A 95 10.74 8.01 6.37
CA LEU A 95 11.95 7.84 5.58
C LEU A 95 13.14 8.66 6.06
N ASN A 96 12.90 9.66 6.90
CA ASN A 96 13.92 10.61 7.33
C ASN A 96 14.94 10.03 8.31
N SER A 97 14.66 8.88 8.89
CA SER A 97 15.56 8.22 9.86
C SER A 97 15.52 6.71 9.59
N GLU A 98 16.69 6.12 9.46
CA GLU A 98 16.81 4.68 9.26
C GLU A 98 16.20 3.91 10.43
N GLU A 99 16.43 4.40 11.66
CA GLU A 99 15.87 3.80 12.86
C GLU A 99 14.33 3.82 12.83
N THR A 100 13.75 4.97 12.49
CA THR A 100 12.29 5.11 12.38
C THR A 100 11.73 4.17 11.31
N LEU A 101 12.37 4.12 10.15
CA LEU A 101 11.95 3.23 9.07
C LEU A 101 11.95 1.77 9.52
N LEU A 102 13.00 1.32 10.20
CA LEU A 102 13.09 -0.05 10.69
C LEU A 102 12.01 -0.36 11.71
N GLN A 103 11.70 0.59 12.58
CA GLN A 103 10.62 0.43 13.56
C GLN A 103 9.27 0.23 12.86
N PHE A 104 8.97 1.04 11.85
CA PHE A 104 7.72 0.93 11.11
C PHE A 104 7.66 -0.35 10.28
N LYS A 105 8.77 -0.77 9.70
CA LYS A 105 8.84 -2.04 8.96
C LYS A 105 8.52 -3.23 9.86
N LYS A 106 9.11 -3.26 11.04
CA LYS A 106 8.88 -4.32 12.01
C LYS A 106 7.43 -4.31 12.49
N ALA A 107 6.91 -3.13 12.81
CA ALA A 107 5.54 -2.97 13.27
C ALA A 107 4.53 -3.35 12.20
N ALA A 108 4.78 -2.98 10.95
CA ALA A 108 3.92 -3.35 9.83
C ALA A 108 3.80 -4.85 9.69
N PHE A 109 4.91 -5.56 9.77
CA PHE A 109 4.90 -7.02 9.73
C PHE A 109 4.11 -7.62 10.89
N GLU A 110 4.28 -7.08 12.10
CA GLU A 110 3.55 -7.56 13.28
C GLU A 110 2.04 -7.31 13.16
N VAL A 111 1.64 -6.17 12.60
CA VAL A 111 0.22 -5.89 12.33
C VAL A 111 -0.33 -6.90 11.33
N ALA A 112 0.40 -7.15 10.24
CA ALA A 112 -0.04 -8.11 9.22
C ALA A 112 -0.22 -9.51 9.80
N LYS A 113 0.61 -9.90 10.75
CA LYS A 113 0.50 -11.21 11.40
C LYS A 113 -0.78 -11.37 12.21
N LYS A 114 -1.37 -10.28 12.70
CA LYS A 114 -2.63 -10.33 13.46
C LYS A 114 -3.80 -10.73 12.55
N PHE A 115 -3.67 -10.51 11.26
CA PHE A 115 -4.66 -10.92 10.28
C PHE A 115 -4.34 -12.35 9.86
N ASP A 116 -4.83 -13.30 10.66
CA ASP A 116 -4.62 -14.72 10.42
C ASP A 116 -5.06 -15.09 9.00
N ILE A 117 -4.34 -16.01 8.40
CA ILE A 117 -4.67 -16.61 7.11
C ILE A 117 -6.14 -17.02 7.07
N LYS A 118 -6.69 -17.50 8.19
CA LYS A 118 -8.10 -17.89 8.30
C LYS A 118 -9.06 -16.72 8.08
N ASN A 119 -8.61 -15.49 8.36
CA ASN A 119 -9.43 -14.29 8.17
C ASN A 119 -9.20 -13.64 6.81
N ILE A 120 -8.00 -13.77 6.25
CA ILE A 120 -7.61 -13.15 5.00
C ILE A 120 -7.91 -14.05 3.80
N LEU A 121 -7.65 -15.35 3.95
CA LEU A 121 -7.81 -16.32 2.86
C LEU A 121 -9.22 -16.34 2.27
N PRO A 122 -10.30 -16.29 3.07
CA PRO A 122 -11.64 -16.23 2.48
C PRO A 122 -11.88 -15.00 1.60
N LEU A 123 -11.28 -13.86 1.94
CA LEU A 123 -11.39 -12.64 1.13
C LEU A 123 -10.67 -12.82 -0.21
N TYR A 124 -9.48 -13.41 -0.20
CA TYR A 124 -8.74 -13.71 -1.42
C TYR A 124 -9.47 -14.74 -2.28
N GLU A 125 -10.00 -15.78 -1.66
CA GLU A 125 -10.75 -16.80 -2.37
C GLU A 125 -12.00 -16.23 -3.02
N GLU A 126 -12.73 -15.36 -2.31
CA GLU A 126 -13.92 -14.70 -2.86
C GLU A 126 -13.57 -13.85 -4.08
N LEU A 127 -12.51 -13.06 -3.98
CA LEU A 127 -12.06 -12.24 -5.10
C LEU A 127 -11.60 -13.09 -6.27
N TYR A 128 -10.88 -14.17 -5.99
CA TYR A 128 -10.41 -15.09 -7.01
C TYR A 128 -11.57 -15.78 -7.72
N GLU A 129 -12.56 -16.26 -6.97
CA GLU A 129 -13.75 -16.89 -7.54
C GLU A 129 -14.52 -15.93 -8.44
N ARG A 130 -14.70 -14.68 -8.01
CA ARG A 130 -15.35 -13.66 -8.84
C ARG A 130 -14.59 -13.46 -10.14
N PHE A 131 -13.29 -13.37 -10.06
CA PHE A 131 -12.43 -13.17 -11.23
C PHE A 131 -12.53 -14.36 -12.20
N VAL A 132 -12.46 -15.57 -11.67
CA VAL A 132 -12.53 -16.81 -12.47
C VAL A 132 -13.93 -16.95 -13.11
N ASN A 133 -14.99 -16.67 -12.36
CA ASN A 133 -16.35 -16.75 -12.88
C ASN A 133 -16.59 -15.73 -14.00
N VAL A 134 -16.09 -14.51 -13.86
CA VAL A 134 -16.18 -13.51 -14.91
C VAL A 134 -15.42 -13.95 -16.17
N SER A 135 -14.24 -14.54 -15.98
CA SER A 135 -13.44 -15.06 -17.10
C SER A 135 -14.12 -16.26 -17.77
N ALA A 136 -14.80 -17.11 -16.99
CA ALA A 136 -15.48 -18.29 -17.52
C ALA A 136 -16.76 -17.95 -18.29
N THR A 137 -17.41 -16.83 -17.95
CA THR A 137 -18.64 -16.41 -18.60
C THR A 137 -18.40 -15.49 -19.80
N SER A 138 -17.20 -15.03 -19.98
CA SER A 138 -16.81 -14.23 -21.14
C SER A 138 -16.28 -15.15 -22.24
#